data_ed95ec3b9450bdde647db6f5989cf73c
#
_entry.id   ed95ec3b9450bdde647db6f5989cf73c
#
_cell.length_a   1.000
_cell.length_b   1.000
_cell.length_c   1.000
_cell.angle_alpha   90.00
_cell.angle_beta   90.00
_cell.angle_gamma   90.00
#
_symmetry.space_group_name_H-M   'P 1'
#
loop_
_entity.id
_entity.type
_entity.pdbx_description
1 polymer ?
#
loop_
_entity_poly.entity_id
_entity_poly.type
_entity_poly.pdbx_seq_one_letter_code
_entity_poly.pdbx_strand_id
1 'polypeptide(L)'
;MSASEGQDPEWREFERLVARIEADADPGNVTVNSPDRIRCKITGQLREVDASIRTRIGTAEVLLTIECRRRTAIQDVTWIEQLAAKKKAIGADRTIAVSASGFTDSARKVAEQSGVSLRELSEIASEDVNSLLQVDFVLFWHKACAISRVGIRKFRSLDWKMPEPSDLDCTLPEDTDPFASIFRNDETGAAWSLNDLWLQLQEATDPFEGIEKAQSPVFRTVCFPYPGEVTVTTPDGPVRLGDVILTVALWVEAEHIPFDEANRVEYSSGDIDAIQRVEFSSQRRMGKNQRISLQLPKHSESIRDLRAGFFQPSNEK
;
A
#
# COMPACT_ATOMS: atom_id res chain seq x y z
N MET A 1 10.14 26.83 -1.44
CA MET A 1 10.58 26.04 -0.27
C MET A 1 9.96 24.68 -0.45
N SER A 2 10.70 23.73 -1.03
CA SER A 2 10.25 22.36 -1.26
C SER A 2 10.17 21.66 0.09
N ALA A 3 8.97 21.18 0.44
CA ALA A 3 8.82 20.24 1.53
C ALA A 3 9.56 18.95 1.12
N SER A 4 10.60 18.61 1.85
CA SER A 4 11.24 17.29 1.78
C SER A 4 10.18 16.26 2.18
N GLU A 5 9.77 15.41 1.25
CA GLU A 5 9.10 14.15 1.57
C GLU A 5 10.01 13.41 2.55
N GLY A 6 9.62 13.40 3.82
CA GLY A 6 10.37 12.75 4.87
C GLY A 6 10.32 11.24 4.65
N GLN A 7 11.44 10.65 4.28
CA GLN A 7 11.64 9.22 4.41
C GLN A 7 11.26 8.83 5.83
N ASP A 8 10.34 7.87 5.97
CA ASP A 8 9.97 7.31 7.27
C ASP A 8 11.24 6.83 7.99
N PRO A 9 11.40 7.07 9.28
CA PRO A 9 12.55 6.58 10.02
C PRO A 9 12.69 5.06 9.86
N GLU A 10 13.91 4.56 9.68
CA GLU A 10 14.20 3.12 9.49
C GLU A 10 13.56 2.20 10.55
N TRP A 11 13.36 2.69 11.77
CA TRP A 11 12.71 1.95 12.83
C TRP A 11 11.21 1.74 12.58
N ARG A 12 10.51 2.69 11.92
CA ARG A 12 9.11 2.52 11.51
C ARG A 12 8.96 1.51 10.37
N GLU A 13 9.92 1.45 9.46
CA GLU A 13 9.91 0.43 8.42
C GLU A 13 10.09 -0.98 9.01
N PHE A 14 10.96 -1.11 10.03
CA PHE A 14 11.14 -2.34 10.77
C PHE A 14 9.83 -2.79 11.45
N GLU A 15 9.16 -1.90 12.16
CA GLU A 15 7.87 -2.17 12.82
C GLU A 15 6.80 -2.62 11.82
N ARG A 16 6.67 -1.90 10.70
CA ARG A 16 5.72 -2.24 9.63
C ARG A 16 6.04 -3.59 8.98
N LEU A 17 7.32 -3.88 8.78
CA LEU A 17 7.75 -5.15 8.21
C LEU A 17 7.33 -6.31 9.12
N VAL A 18 7.62 -6.21 10.40
CA VAL A 18 7.23 -7.23 11.39
C VAL A 18 5.72 -7.40 11.45
N ALA A 19 4.96 -6.29 11.50
CA ALA A 19 3.50 -6.33 11.50
C ALA A 19 2.94 -7.07 10.26
N ARG A 20 3.55 -6.87 9.10
CA ARG A 20 3.18 -7.58 7.86
C ARG A 20 3.51 -9.07 7.92
N ILE A 21 4.70 -9.44 8.42
CA ILE A 21 5.10 -10.86 8.54
C ILE A 21 4.10 -11.61 9.43
N GLU A 22 3.74 -11.05 10.57
CA GLU A 22 2.79 -11.66 11.49
C GLU A 22 1.36 -11.71 10.92
N ALA A 23 0.94 -10.66 10.16
CA ALA A 23 -0.36 -10.64 9.50
C ALA A 23 -0.47 -11.68 8.38
N ASP A 24 0.59 -11.84 7.59
CA ASP A 24 0.63 -12.78 6.47
C ASP A 24 0.72 -14.25 6.94
N ALA A 25 1.14 -14.47 8.18
CA ALA A 25 1.16 -15.81 8.78
C ALA A 25 -0.25 -16.39 8.95
N ASP A 26 -1.27 -15.54 9.17
CA ASP A 26 -2.69 -15.95 9.22
C ASP A 26 -3.57 -14.91 8.47
N PRO A 27 -3.73 -15.02 7.14
CA PRO A 27 -4.42 -14.03 6.31
C PRO A 27 -5.95 -14.01 6.49
N GLY A 28 -6.50 -14.87 7.36
CA GLY A 28 -7.93 -14.97 7.60
C GLY A 28 -8.41 -14.02 8.69
N ASN A 29 -9.17 -12.97 8.33
CA ASN A 29 -9.99 -12.18 9.26
C ASN A 29 -9.23 -11.46 10.41
N VAL A 30 -8.02 -10.98 10.13
CA VAL A 30 -7.21 -10.19 11.06
C VAL A 30 -7.25 -8.69 10.73
N THR A 31 -7.32 -7.85 11.76
CA THR A 31 -7.15 -6.40 11.62
C THR A 31 -5.81 -6.02 12.22
N VAL A 32 -4.94 -5.39 11.40
CA VAL A 32 -3.60 -4.95 11.80
C VAL A 32 -3.55 -3.43 11.84
N ASN A 33 -3.06 -2.87 12.95
CA ASN A 33 -2.78 -1.44 13.08
C ASN A 33 -1.31 -1.24 13.50
N SER A 34 -0.58 -0.37 12.80
CA SER A 34 0.81 -0.03 13.11
C SER A 34 1.09 1.44 12.77
N PRO A 35 1.42 2.29 13.74
CA PRO A 35 1.32 2.06 15.20
C PRO A 35 -0.13 2.00 15.71
N ASP A 36 -0.33 1.51 16.95
CA ASP A 36 -1.65 1.53 17.58
C ASP A 36 -1.60 2.14 18.99
N ARG A 37 -2.73 2.66 19.45
CA ARG A 37 -2.90 3.25 20.79
C ARG A 37 -4.03 2.57 21.53
N ILE A 38 -3.66 1.77 22.53
CA ILE A 38 -4.58 0.95 23.30
C ILE A 38 -4.78 1.55 24.69
N ARG A 39 -6.02 1.61 25.15
CA ARG A 39 -6.36 2.14 26.48
C ARG A 39 -5.88 1.24 27.60
N CYS A 40 -5.07 1.78 28.50
CA CYS A 40 -4.64 1.10 29.72
C CYS A 40 -5.85 0.87 30.65
N LYS A 41 -6.09 -0.38 31.03
CA LYS A 41 -7.21 -0.75 31.94
C LYS A 41 -7.03 -0.25 33.37
N ILE A 42 -5.79 0.08 33.76
CA ILE A 42 -5.45 0.54 35.12
C ILE A 42 -5.58 2.06 35.21
N THR A 43 -4.98 2.81 34.26
CA THR A 43 -4.88 4.27 34.36
C THR A 43 -5.87 5.00 33.44
N GLY A 44 -6.51 4.31 32.49
CA GLY A 44 -7.37 4.90 31.47
C GLY A 44 -6.62 5.65 30.36
N GLN A 45 -5.31 5.83 30.47
CA GLN A 45 -4.50 6.52 29.47
C GLN A 45 -4.24 5.63 28.24
N LEU A 46 -4.04 6.26 27.09
CA LEU A 46 -3.62 5.55 25.86
C LEU A 46 -2.14 5.17 25.97
N ARG A 47 -1.85 3.92 25.66
CA ARG A 47 -0.50 3.36 25.55
C ARG A 47 -0.23 3.01 24.09
N GLU A 48 0.83 3.56 23.55
CA GLU A 48 1.29 3.25 22.21
C GLU A 48 1.95 1.87 22.18
N VAL A 49 1.65 1.07 21.15
CA VAL A 49 2.30 -0.18 20.79
C VAL A 49 2.75 -0.05 19.34
N ASP A 50 3.84 -0.72 18.97
CA ASP A 50 4.40 -0.60 17.61
C ASP A 50 3.47 -1.21 16.57
N ALA A 51 2.79 -2.31 16.93
CA ALA A 51 1.66 -2.81 16.17
C ALA A 51 0.68 -3.59 17.05
N SER A 52 -0.55 -3.76 16.56
CA SER A 52 -1.53 -4.67 17.13
C SER A 52 -2.22 -5.49 16.05
N ILE A 53 -2.55 -6.72 16.40
CA ILE A 53 -3.35 -7.63 15.58
C ILE A 53 -4.59 -7.99 16.38
N ARG A 54 -5.76 -7.78 15.78
CA ARG A 54 -7.03 -8.19 16.34
C ARG A 54 -7.67 -9.24 15.46
N THR A 55 -8.09 -10.32 16.09
CA THR A 55 -8.81 -11.40 15.42
C THR A 55 -9.94 -11.92 16.29
N ARG A 56 -10.80 -12.75 15.74
CA ARG A 56 -11.87 -13.43 16.48
C ARG A 56 -11.71 -14.95 16.34
N ILE A 57 -11.70 -15.62 17.45
CA ILE A 57 -11.75 -17.08 17.52
C ILE A 57 -13.12 -17.46 18.09
N GLY A 58 -14.03 -17.91 17.24
CA GLY A 58 -15.45 -18.08 17.62
C GLY A 58 -16.08 -16.75 18.04
N THR A 59 -16.49 -16.64 19.31
CA THR A 59 -17.08 -15.42 19.89
C THR A 59 -16.08 -14.56 20.66
N ALA A 60 -14.85 -15.05 20.86
CA ALA A 60 -13.82 -14.35 21.63
C ALA A 60 -13.00 -13.44 20.72
N GLU A 61 -12.79 -12.18 21.16
CA GLU A 61 -11.84 -11.26 20.56
C GLU A 61 -10.45 -11.56 21.15
N VAL A 62 -9.45 -11.65 20.28
CA VAL A 62 -8.05 -11.86 20.63
C VAL A 62 -7.24 -10.64 20.23
N LEU A 63 -6.49 -10.09 21.16
CA LEU A 63 -5.60 -8.96 20.98
C LEU A 63 -4.14 -9.40 21.14
N LEU A 64 -3.40 -9.37 20.02
CA LEU A 64 -1.95 -9.53 20.03
C LEU A 64 -1.31 -8.14 19.91
N THR A 65 -0.22 -7.88 20.62
CA THR A 65 0.58 -6.67 20.48
C THR A 65 2.00 -7.01 20.08
N ILE A 66 2.60 -6.16 19.28
CA ILE A 66 3.96 -6.31 18.78
C ILE A 66 4.77 -5.12 19.27
N GLU A 67 5.95 -5.41 19.80
CA GLU A 67 6.92 -4.40 20.24
C GLU A 67 8.28 -4.73 19.64
N CYS A 68 8.88 -3.78 18.95
CA CYS A 68 10.08 -3.96 18.17
C CYS A 68 11.27 -3.19 18.73
N ARG A 69 12.47 -3.78 18.66
CA ARG A 69 13.73 -3.08 18.92
C ARG A 69 14.77 -3.38 17.87
N ARG A 70 15.15 -2.35 17.13
CA ARG A 70 16.29 -2.39 16.21
C ARG A 70 17.50 -1.73 16.86
N ARG A 71 18.18 -2.47 17.77
CA ARG A 71 19.39 -2.03 18.47
C ARG A 71 20.50 -3.03 18.24
N THR A 72 21.75 -2.60 18.36
CA THR A 72 22.93 -3.46 18.27
C THR A 72 23.14 -4.32 19.52
N ALA A 73 22.66 -3.88 20.67
CA ALA A 73 22.78 -4.61 21.93
C ALA A 73 21.69 -5.67 22.07
N ILE A 74 22.08 -6.87 22.51
CA ILE A 74 21.17 -7.97 22.84
C ILE A 74 20.18 -7.51 23.92
N GLN A 75 18.91 -7.89 23.78
CA GLN A 75 17.84 -7.48 24.68
C GLN A 75 17.86 -8.30 25.97
N ASP A 76 17.71 -7.61 27.09
CA ASP A 76 17.80 -8.17 28.44
C ASP A 76 16.42 -8.43 29.10
N VAL A 77 16.46 -8.95 30.32
CA VAL A 77 15.28 -9.24 31.15
C VAL A 77 14.43 -8.01 31.38
N THR A 78 15.06 -6.84 31.57
CA THR A 78 14.36 -5.60 31.93
C THR A 78 13.31 -5.22 30.87
N TRP A 79 13.64 -5.36 29.61
CA TRP A 79 12.70 -5.09 28.54
C TRP A 79 11.51 -6.05 28.57
N ILE A 80 11.76 -7.35 28.77
CA ILE A 80 10.70 -8.37 28.81
C ILE A 80 9.75 -8.12 30.00
N GLU A 81 10.28 -7.75 31.15
CA GLU A 81 9.46 -7.38 32.31
C GLU A 81 8.59 -6.14 32.05
N GLN A 82 9.14 -5.13 31.36
CA GLN A 82 8.38 -3.95 30.94
C GLN A 82 7.23 -4.34 29.98
N LEU A 83 7.50 -5.23 29.02
CA LEU A 83 6.49 -5.72 28.09
C LEU A 83 5.42 -6.56 28.79
N ALA A 84 5.79 -7.43 29.72
CA ALA A 84 4.85 -8.21 30.52
C ALA A 84 3.92 -7.31 31.34
N ALA A 85 4.47 -6.25 31.97
CA ALA A 85 3.68 -5.27 32.69
C ALA A 85 2.75 -4.46 31.75
N LYS A 86 3.24 -4.04 30.60
CA LYS A 86 2.46 -3.34 29.57
C LYS A 86 1.33 -4.21 29.03
N LYS A 87 1.61 -5.47 28.66
CA LYS A 87 0.64 -6.48 28.24
C LYS A 87 -0.53 -6.58 29.22
N LYS A 88 -0.23 -6.78 30.51
CA LYS A 88 -1.24 -6.86 31.57
C LYS A 88 -2.06 -5.57 31.68
N ALA A 89 -1.40 -4.42 31.63
CA ALA A 89 -2.04 -3.11 31.78
C ALA A 89 -3.01 -2.77 30.65
N ILE A 90 -2.73 -3.16 29.41
CA ILE A 90 -3.61 -2.93 28.27
C ILE A 90 -4.59 -4.09 28.05
N GLY A 91 -4.35 -5.24 28.68
CA GLY A 91 -5.17 -6.44 28.57
C GLY A 91 -4.99 -7.16 27.22
N ALA A 92 -3.77 -7.16 26.71
CA ALA A 92 -3.46 -7.98 25.54
C ALA A 92 -3.36 -9.46 25.93
N ASP A 93 -3.82 -10.36 25.05
CA ASP A 93 -3.76 -11.79 25.26
C ASP A 93 -2.32 -12.30 25.12
N ARG A 94 -1.59 -11.76 24.15
CA ARG A 94 -0.18 -12.05 23.94
C ARG A 94 0.57 -10.81 23.48
N THR A 95 1.85 -10.72 23.83
CA THR A 95 2.78 -9.72 23.29
C THR A 95 3.92 -10.44 22.58
N ILE A 96 4.26 -9.98 21.39
CA ILE A 96 5.38 -10.44 20.61
C ILE A 96 6.48 -9.38 20.70
N ALA A 97 7.63 -9.76 21.25
CA ALA A 97 8.82 -8.91 21.32
C ALA A 97 9.76 -9.27 20.16
N VAL A 98 10.08 -8.32 19.31
CA VAL A 98 10.93 -8.52 18.13
C VAL A 98 12.23 -7.76 18.27
N SER A 99 13.36 -8.45 18.12
CA SER A 99 14.69 -7.87 18.23
C SER A 99 15.53 -8.14 16.97
N ALA A 100 16.29 -7.15 16.51
CA ALA A 100 17.29 -7.32 15.47
C ALA A 100 18.61 -7.92 15.99
N SER A 101 18.82 -7.92 17.30
CA SER A 101 20.08 -8.37 17.94
C SER A 101 19.92 -9.58 18.86
N GLY A 102 18.71 -10.16 18.92
CA GLY A 102 18.40 -11.32 19.77
C GLY A 102 18.17 -10.98 21.24
N PHE A 103 18.12 -12.04 22.07
CA PHE A 103 17.76 -11.98 23.48
C PHE A 103 18.74 -12.79 24.34
N THR A 104 18.99 -12.31 25.56
CA THR A 104 19.77 -13.09 26.54
C THR A 104 18.99 -14.34 26.99
N ASP A 105 19.70 -15.36 27.48
CA ASP A 105 19.08 -16.58 28.02
C ASP A 105 18.11 -16.28 29.17
N SER A 106 18.46 -15.33 30.01
CA SER A 106 17.61 -14.88 31.11
C SER A 106 16.32 -14.23 30.60
N ALA A 107 16.42 -13.40 29.53
CA ALA A 107 15.26 -12.79 28.89
C ALA A 107 14.31 -13.85 28.29
N ARG A 108 14.87 -14.89 27.65
CA ARG A 108 14.09 -16.02 27.11
C ARG A 108 13.28 -16.75 28.18
N LYS A 109 13.92 -17.06 29.32
CA LYS A 109 13.26 -17.74 30.45
C LYS A 109 12.13 -16.89 31.05
N VAL A 110 12.33 -15.58 31.21
CA VAL A 110 11.30 -14.67 31.73
C VAL A 110 10.16 -14.48 30.73
N ALA A 111 10.45 -14.43 29.45
CA ALA A 111 9.45 -14.29 28.38
C ALA A 111 8.49 -15.49 28.38
N GLU A 112 9.01 -16.71 28.46
CA GLU A 112 8.24 -17.95 28.53
C GLU A 112 7.23 -17.92 29.70
N GLN A 113 7.69 -17.52 30.90
CA GLN A 113 6.84 -17.44 32.08
C GLN A 113 5.81 -16.29 32.03
N SER A 114 6.13 -15.22 31.31
CA SER A 114 5.31 -13.99 31.23
C SER A 114 4.29 -14.01 30.08
N GLY A 115 4.33 -15.03 29.22
CA GLY A 115 3.51 -15.12 28.02
C GLY A 115 3.87 -14.02 27.00
N VAL A 116 5.16 -13.68 26.93
CA VAL A 116 5.75 -12.83 25.87
C VAL A 116 6.44 -13.75 24.87
N SER A 117 6.04 -13.69 23.61
CA SER A 117 6.69 -14.47 22.56
C SER A 117 7.87 -13.69 21.99
N LEU A 118 9.00 -14.35 21.81
CA LEU A 118 10.20 -13.72 21.27
C LEU A 118 10.38 -14.04 19.79
N ARG A 119 10.80 -13.05 19.00
CA ARG A 119 11.13 -13.18 17.59
C ARG A 119 12.41 -12.43 17.30
N GLU A 120 13.20 -12.98 16.39
CA GLU A 120 14.39 -12.34 15.86
C GLU A 120 14.19 -12.05 14.38
N LEU A 121 14.59 -10.85 13.94
CA LEU A 121 14.55 -10.45 12.54
C LEU A 121 15.97 -10.04 12.12
N SER A 122 16.54 -10.79 11.20
CA SER A 122 17.87 -10.52 10.63
C SER A 122 17.81 -10.41 9.12
N GLU A 123 18.71 -9.63 8.55
CA GLU A 123 18.94 -9.63 7.11
C GLU A 123 19.67 -10.91 6.70
N ILE A 124 19.30 -11.46 5.55
CA ILE A 124 19.93 -12.67 5.00
C ILE A 124 20.56 -12.39 3.63
N ALA A 125 21.64 -13.11 3.34
CA ALA A 125 22.31 -13.01 2.06
C ALA A 125 21.45 -13.57 0.92
N SER A 126 21.66 -13.04 -0.30
CA SER A 126 20.93 -13.48 -1.48
C SER A 126 21.14 -14.95 -1.82
N GLU A 127 22.36 -15.45 -1.57
CA GLU A 127 22.74 -16.82 -1.88
C GLU A 127 21.94 -17.84 -1.05
N ASP A 128 21.61 -17.51 0.19
CA ASP A 128 20.87 -18.41 1.10
C ASP A 128 19.41 -18.60 0.65
N VAL A 129 18.82 -17.60 0.00
CA VAL A 129 17.42 -17.67 -0.47
C VAL A 129 17.31 -18.14 -1.92
N ASN A 130 18.28 -17.77 -2.77
CA ASN A 130 18.32 -18.16 -4.18
C ASN A 130 18.38 -19.68 -4.38
N SER A 131 19.00 -20.41 -3.44
CA SER A 131 19.09 -21.88 -3.52
C SER A 131 17.72 -22.55 -3.55
N LEU A 132 16.70 -21.90 -2.98
CA LEU A 132 15.33 -22.42 -2.86
C LEU A 132 14.39 -21.89 -3.94
N LEU A 133 14.50 -20.61 -4.30
CA LEU A 133 13.54 -19.95 -5.18
C LEU A 133 13.92 -19.98 -6.65
N GLN A 134 15.23 -20.02 -6.98
CA GLN A 134 15.76 -19.94 -8.36
C GLN A 134 15.10 -18.82 -9.18
N VAL A 135 14.88 -17.65 -8.54
CA VAL A 135 14.22 -16.49 -9.13
C VAL A 135 15.25 -15.39 -9.33
N ASP A 136 15.56 -15.07 -10.58
CA ASP A 136 16.53 -14.02 -10.91
C ASP A 136 15.89 -12.62 -10.80
N PHE A 137 14.60 -12.50 -11.03
CA PHE A 137 13.86 -11.25 -11.02
C PHE A 137 12.35 -11.46 -10.87
N VAL A 138 11.65 -10.37 -10.53
CA VAL A 138 10.18 -10.28 -10.57
C VAL A 138 9.76 -9.22 -11.57
N LEU A 139 8.71 -9.50 -12.36
CA LEU A 139 8.09 -8.55 -13.27
C LEU A 139 6.83 -7.97 -12.63
N PHE A 140 6.81 -6.65 -12.43
CA PHE A 140 5.60 -5.91 -12.15
C PHE A 140 5.00 -5.39 -13.45
N TRP A 141 3.72 -5.68 -13.67
CA TRP A 141 2.98 -5.16 -14.80
C TRP A 141 2.11 -3.98 -14.37
N HIS A 142 2.41 -2.81 -14.91
CA HIS A 142 1.72 -1.58 -14.57
C HIS A 142 0.79 -1.16 -15.70
N LYS A 143 -0.48 -0.92 -15.35
CA LYS A 143 -1.39 -0.20 -16.22
C LYS A 143 -0.99 1.28 -16.21
N ALA A 144 -0.58 1.81 -17.35
CA ALA A 144 -0.15 3.18 -17.52
C ALA A 144 -1.06 3.93 -18.50
N CYS A 145 -1.28 5.19 -18.24
CA CYS A 145 -2.08 6.05 -19.10
C CYS A 145 -1.48 7.44 -19.24
N ALA A 146 -1.76 8.09 -20.35
CA ALA A 146 -1.50 9.50 -20.55
C ALA A 146 -2.71 10.13 -21.24
N ILE A 147 -3.17 11.26 -20.72
CA ILE A 147 -4.18 12.08 -21.40
C ILE A 147 -3.49 12.73 -22.60
N SER A 148 -3.89 12.38 -23.80
CA SER A 148 -3.28 12.90 -25.03
C SER A 148 -4.03 14.10 -25.60
N ARG A 149 -5.34 14.20 -25.32
CA ARG A 149 -6.16 15.32 -25.77
C ARG A 149 -7.40 15.49 -24.90
N VAL A 150 -7.74 16.72 -24.59
CA VAL A 150 -8.98 17.13 -23.94
C VAL A 150 -9.75 18.07 -24.86
N GLY A 151 -10.80 17.55 -25.48
CA GLY A 151 -11.69 18.34 -26.33
C GLY A 151 -12.88 18.87 -25.53
N ILE A 152 -13.32 20.07 -25.84
CA ILE A 152 -14.45 20.71 -25.20
C ILE A 152 -15.46 21.09 -26.25
N ARG A 153 -16.73 20.77 -26.00
CA ARG A 153 -17.88 21.31 -26.72
C ARG A 153 -18.73 22.17 -25.80
N LYS A 154 -19.06 23.35 -26.29
CA LYS A 154 -19.85 24.33 -25.53
C LYS A 154 -21.32 23.95 -25.53
N PHE A 155 -21.97 24.18 -24.42
CA PHE A 155 -23.42 24.04 -24.33
C PHE A 155 -24.09 25.09 -25.21
N ARG A 156 -25.03 24.67 -26.10
CA ARG A 156 -25.72 25.57 -27.05
C ARG A 156 -27.24 25.63 -26.83
N SER A 157 -27.87 24.50 -26.50
CA SER A 157 -29.31 24.42 -26.24
C SER A 157 -29.71 23.13 -25.54
N LEU A 158 -30.92 23.09 -24.95
CA LEU A 158 -31.48 21.87 -24.32
C LEU A 158 -31.81 20.75 -25.32
N ASP A 159 -32.01 21.08 -26.59
CA ASP A 159 -32.20 20.08 -27.68
C ASP A 159 -30.89 19.50 -28.21
N TRP A 160 -29.83 19.58 -27.41
CA TRP A 160 -28.50 19.20 -27.76
C TRP A 160 -28.42 17.70 -28.03
N LYS A 161 -28.16 17.35 -29.28
CA LYS A 161 -27.81 15.98 -29.69
C LYS A 161 -26.31 15.87 -29.70
N MET A 162 -25.81 14.74 -29.21
CA MET A 162 -24.39 14.44 -29.20
C MET A 162 -23.83 14.53 -30.64
N PRO A 163 -23.04 15.56 -30.97
CA PRO A 163 -22.50 15.74 -32.32
C PRO A 163 -21.36 14.74 -32.59
N GLU A 164 -20.91 14.68 -33.83
CA GLU A 164 -19.77 13.84 -34.19
C GLU A 164 -18.52 14.23 -33.37
N PRO A 165 -17.64 13.24 -33.02
CA PRO A 165 -16.45 13.50 -32.19
C PRO A 165 -15.47 14.53 -32.75
N SER A 166 -15.56 14.83 -34.03
CA SER A 166 -14.72 15.83 -34.73
C SER A 166 -15.09 17.28 -34.44
N ASP A 167 -16.31 17.53 -33.98
CA ASP A 167 -16.83 18.90 -33.83
C ASP A 167 -16.51 19.48 -32.45
N LEU A 168 -15.25 19.84 -32.22
CA LEU A 168 -14.79 20.49 -30.99
C LEU A 168 -14.84 22.00 -31.11
N ASP A 169 -15.29 22.67 -30.06
CA ASP A 169 -15.22 24.15 -29.98
C ASP A 169 -13.83 24.62 -29.57
N CYS A 170 -13.14 23.87 -28.67
CA CYS A 170 -11.76 24.12 -28.30
C CYS A 170 -11.10 22.87 -27.70
N THR A 171 -9.79 22.93 -27.53
CA THR A 171 -9.02 21.92 -26.79
C THR A 171 -8.29 22.60 -25.62
N LEU A 172 -8.16 21.90 -24.51
CA LEU A 172 -7.27 22.35 -23.45
C LEU A 172 -5.80 22.22 -23.89
N PRO A 173 -4.89 23.08 -23.38
CA PRO A 173 -3.47 22.95 -23.59
C PRO A 173 -2.94 21.58 -23.18
N GLU A 174 -1.92 21.07 -23.85
CA GLU A 174 -1.30 19.76 -23.54
C GLU A 174 -0.62 19.75 -22.17
N ASP A 175 -0.17 20.90 -21.68
CA ASP A 175 0.45 21.11 -20.38
C ASP A 175 -0.56 21.43 -19.26
N THR A 176 -1.86 21.27 -19.50
CA THR A 176 -2.88 21.44 -18.46
C THR A 176 -2.61 20.47 -17.31
N ASP A 177 -2.45 21.00 -16.09
CA ASP A 177 -2.27 20.17 -14.90
C ASP A 177 -3.49 19.27 -14.69
N PRO A 178 -3.33 17.92 -14.76
CA PRO A 178 -4.43 16.99 -14.62
C PRO A 178 -5.06 16.97 -13.22
N PHE A 179 -4.38 17.55 -12.22
CA PHE A 179 -4.86 17.63 -10.84
C PHE A 179 -5.49 18.97 -10.49
N ALA A 180 -5.39 19.97 -11.38
CA ALA A 180 -6.04 21.25 -11.18
C ALA A 180 -7.57 21.12 -11.27
N SER A 181 -8.29 21.70 -10.31
CA SER A 181 -9.77 21.73 -10.29
C SER A 181 -10.28 22.75 -11.30
N ILE A 182 -10.32 22.36 -12.56
CA ILE A 182 -10.73 23.22 -13.70
C ILE A 182 -12.22 23.13 -14.02
N PHE A 183 -12.90 22.08 -13.57
CA PHE A 183 -14.34 21.90 -13.75
C PHE A 183 -15.09 22.33 -12.49
N ARG A 184 -16.24 22.97 -12.68
CA ARG A 184 -17.09 23.39 -11.58
C ARG A 184 -18.56 23.20 -11.95
N ASN A 185 -19.33 22.57 -11.07
CA ASN A 185 -20.77 22.55 -11.16
C ASN A 185 -21.35 23.87 -10.65
N ASP A 186 -22.12 24.54 -11.48
CA ASP A 186 -22.62 25.89 -11.20
C ASP A 186 -23.72 25.91 -10.14
N GLU A 187 -24.45 24.79 -9.95
CA GLU A 187 -25.53 24.68 -8.99
C GLU A 187 -25.03 24.26 -7.59
N THR A 188 -24.15 23.26 -7.54
CA THR A 188 -23.68 22.69 -6.27
C THR A 188 -22.40 23.34 -5.77
N GLY A 189 -21.66 24.03 -6.65
CA GLY A 189 -20.33 24.57 -6.37
C GLY A 189 -19.23 23.52 -6.30
N ALA A 190 -19.51 22.25 -6.54
CA ALA A 190 -18.52 21.19 -6.56
C ALA A 190 -17.51 21.44 -7.69
N ALA A 191 -16.22 21.20 -7.39
CA ALA A 191 -15.15 21.35 -8.35
C ALA A 191 -14.31 20.07 -8.43
N TRP A 192 -13.81 19.75 -9.63
CA TRP A 192 -13.02 18.56 -9.87
C TRP A 192 -12.00 18.77 -11.00
N SER A 193 -11.09 17.80 -11.13
CA SER A 193 -9.96 17.80 -12.07
C SER A 193 -10.16 16.79 -13.21
N LEU A 194 -9.23 16.78 -14.17
CA LEU A 194 -9.15 15.73 -15.18
C LEU A 194 -8.85 14.35 -14.56
N ASN A 195 -8.05 14.35 -13.51
CA ASN A 195 -7.76 13.11 -12.78
C ASN A 195 -9.02 12.53 -12.11
N ASP A 196 -9.91 13.38 -11.59
CA ASP A 196 -11.16 12.93 -10.99
C ASP A 196 -12.09 12.30 -12.06
N LEU A 197 -12.16 12.89 -13.27
CA LEU A 197 -12.87 12.27 -14.39
C LEU A 197 -12.29 10.91 -14.78
N TRP A 198 -10.97 10.79 -14.75
CA TRP A 198 -10.30 9.53 -15.02
C TRP A 198 -10.60 8.47 -13.97
N LEU A 199 -10.58 8.82 -12.69
CA LEU A 199 -10.96 7.93 -11.58
C LEU A 199 -12.42 7.49 -11.69
N GLN A 200 -13.33 8.40 -11.97
CA GLN A 200 -14.74 8.10 -12.19
C GLN A 200 -14.95 7.09 -13.35
N LEU A 201 -14.19 7.24 -14.44
CA LEU A 201 -14.24 6.29 -15.55
C LEU A 201 -13.76 4.90 -15.11
N GLN A 202 -12.68 4.83 -14.33
CA GLN A 202 -12.15 3.56 -13.82
C GLN A 202 -13.09 2.84 -12.84
N GLU A 203 -13.90 3.60 -12.09
CA GLU A 203 -14.94 3.02 -11.21
C GLU A 203 -16.12 2.45 -12.01
N ALA A 204 -16.46 3.08 -13.14
CA ALA A 204 -17.59 2.69 -13.96
C ALA A 204 -17.26 1.56 -14.95
N THR A 205 -16.01 1.49 -15.42
CA THR A 205 -15.56 0.54 -16.46
C THR A 205 -14.10 0.17 -16.26
N ASP A 206 -13.62 -0.91 -16.90
CA ASP A 206 -12.17 -1.13 -17.05
C ASP A 206 -11.67 -0.53 -18.38
N PRO A 207 -11.05 0.67 -18.37
CA PRO A 207 -10.54 1.28 -19.58
C PRO A 207 -9.39 0.49 -20.23
N PHE A 208 -8.80 -0.49 -19.52
CA PHE A 208 -7.73 -1.36 -20.03
C PHE A 208 -8.21 -2.70 -20.56
N GLU A 209 -9.53 -2.94 -20.61
CA GLU A 209 -10.08 -4.18 -21.15
C GLU A 209 -9.56 -4.43 -22.59
N GLY A 210 -9.02 -5.63 -22.82
CA GLY A 210 -8.47 -6.02 -24.13
C GLY A 210 -7.12 -5.40 -24.50
N ILE A 211 -6.46 -4.69 -23.57
CA ILE A 211 -5.09 -4.19 -23.77
C ILE A 211 -4.10 -5.25 -23.29
N GLU A 212 -3.32 -5.79 -24.22
CA GLU A 212 -2.32 -6.80 -23.92
C GLU A 212 -0.99 -6.18 -23.46
N LYS A 213 -0.19 -7.00 -22.79
CA LYS A 213 1.13 -6.61 -22.29
C LYS A 213 2.08 -6.36 -23.46
N ALA A 214 2.95 -5.35 -23.30
CA ALA A 214 4.01 -5.01 -24.25
C ALA A 214 3.53 -4.58 -25.66
N GLN A 215 2.27 -4.16 -25.80
CA GLN A 215 1.76 -3.55 -27.03
C GLN A 215 2.06 -2.04 -27.09
N SER A 216 2.01 -1.50 -28.30
CA SER A 216 1.99 -0.04 -28.48
C SER A 216 0.78 0.57 -27.79
N PRO A 217 0.87 1.84 -27.34
CA PRO A 217 -0.26 2.50 -26.68
C PRO A 217 -1.54 2.44 -27.53
N VAL A 218 -2.64 2.06 -26.89
CA VAL A 218 -3.97 2.04 -27.49
C VAL A 218 -4.68 3.34 -27.11
N PHE A 219 -5.19 4.07 -28.10
CA PHE A 219 -5.94 5.29 -27.86
C PHE A 219 -7.42 4.97 -27.68
N ARG A 220 -8.00 5.47 -26.59
CA ARG A 220 -9.45 5.41 -26.34
C ARG A 220 -10.00 6.81 -26.14
N THR A 221 -11.17 7.06 -26.70
CA THR A 221 -11.87 8.32 -26.58
C THR A 221 -13.15 8.12 -25.80
N VAL A 222 -13.36 8.91 -24.76
CA VAL A 222 -14.52 8.88 -23.88
C VAL A 222 -15.17 10.25 -23.85
N CYS A 223 -16.49 10.29 -23.91
CA CYS A 223 -17.29 11.51 -23.82
C CYS A 223 -18.00 11.58 -22.46
N PHE A 224 -17.84 12.70 -21.77
CA PHE A 224 -18.53 13.03 -20.53
C PHE A 224 -19.55 14.14 -20.80
N PRO A 225 -20.86 13.83 -20.86
CA PRO A 225 -21.89 14.83 -21.11
C PRO A 225 -22.16 15.68 -19.87
N TYR A 226 -22.24 17.02 -20.09
CA TYR A 226 -22.57 18.01 -19.07
C TYR A 226 -23.54 19.06 -19.66
N PRO A 227 -24.82 18.74 -19.80
CA PRO A 227 -25.75 19.58 -20.56
C PRO A 227 -26.03 20.95 -19.93
N GLY A 228 -24.99 21.76 -19.79
CA GLY A 228 -25.01 23.14 -19.32
C GLY A 228 -24.97 23.32 -17.81
N GLU A 229 -24.69 22.26 -17.05
CA GLU A 229 -24.60 22.29 -15.57
C GLU A 229 -23.17 22.62 -15.08
N VAL A 230 -22.18 22.49 -15.94
CA VAL A 230 -20.78 22.59 -15.59
C VAL A 230 -20.08 23.66 -16.41
N THR A 231 -19.23 24.41 -15.75
CA THR A 231 -18.30 25.38 -16.35
C THR A 231 -16.87 24.87 -16.23
N VAL A 232 -16.10 24.95 -17.32
CA VAL A 232 -14.66 24.69 -17.35
C VAL A 232 -13.88 25.96 -17.49
N THR A 233 -12.77 26.09 -16.77
CA THR A 233 -11.81 27.19 -16.93
C THR A 233 -10.86 26.87 -18.08
N THR A 234 -10.85 27.69 -19.12
CA THR A 234 -9.91 27.60 -20.24
C THR A 234 -9.00 28.84 -20.26
N PRO A 235 -7.88 28.85 -21.01
CA PRO A 235 -7.04 30.04 -21.16
C PRO A 235 -7.79 31.26 -21.66
N ASP A 236 -8.82 31.06 -22.49
CA ASP A 236 -9.65 32.14 -23.06
C ASP A 236 -10.80 32.55 -22.12
N GLY A 237 -10.90 31.97 -20.94
CA GLY A 237 -11.93 32.23 -19.95
C GLY A 237 -12.86 31.06 -19.68
N PRO A 238 -13.86 31.24 -18.81
CA PRO A 238 -14.79 30.15 -18.44
C PRO A 238 -15.73 29.80 -19.61
N VAL A 239 -15.95 28.52 -19.82
CA VAL A 239 -16.81 27.97 -20.86
C VAL A 239 -17.84 27.03 -20.27
N ARG A 240 -19.12 27.26 -20.56
CA ARG A 240 -20.22 26.37 -20.16
C ARG A 240 -20.23 25.13 -21.02
N LEU A 241 -20.16 23.96 -20.39
CA LEU A 241 -19.95 22.67 -21.06
C LEU A 241 -21.24 22.06 -21.62
N GLY A 242 -21.17 21.57 -22.85
CA GLY A 242 -22.06 20.55 -23.39
C GLY A 242 -21.51 19.16 -23.09
N ASP A 243 -20.23 18.95 -23.42
CA ASP A 243 -19.47 17.75 -23.02
C ASP A 243 -17.96 17.99 -23.02
N VAL A 244 -17.27 17.01 -22.45
CA VAL A 244 -15.81 16.87 -22.49
C VAL A 244 -15.46 15.57 -23.20
N ILE A 245 -14.58 15.64 -24.17
CA ILE A 245 -14.05 14.50 -24.90
C ILE A 245 -12.61 14.26 -24.47
N LEU A 246 -12.40 13.16 -23.76
CA LEU A 246 -11.09 12.77 -23.26
C LEU A 246 -10.51 11.69 -24.16
N THR A 247 -9.38 11.95 -24.80
CA THR A 247 -8.60 10.95 -25.53
C THR A 247 -7.40 10.56 -24.67
N VAL A 248 -7.30 9.25 -24.35
CA VAL A 248 -6.30 8.71 -23.47
C VAL A 248 -5.50 7.64 -24.20
N ALA A 249 -4.19 7.73 -24.13
CA ALA A 249 -3.27 6.67 -24.52
C ALA A 249 -3.12 5.70 -23.35
N LEU A 250 -3.32 4.41 -23.58
CA LEU A 250 -3.31 3.35 -22.59
C LEU A 250 -2.32 2.28 -22.99
N TRP A 251 -1.51 1.81 -22.05
CA TRP A 251 -0.58 0.71 -22.27
C TRP A 251 -0.29 -0.06 -20.98
N VAL A 252 0.28 -1.24 -21.13
CA VAL A 252 0.75 -2.05 -20.01
C VAL A 252 2.25 -2.21 -20.15
N GLU A 253 3.00 -1.73 -19.17
CA GLU A 253 4.46 -1.80 -19.16
C GLU A 253 4.97 -2.71 -18.04
N ALA A 254 6.14 -3.32 -18.25
CA ALA A 254 6.81 -4.15 -17.27
C ALA A 254 7.89 -3.35 -16.56
N GLU A 255 7.93 -3.46 -15.25
CA GLU A 255 9.06 -3.10 -14.41
C GLU A 255 9.78 -4.38 -14.00
N HIS A 256 11.07 -4.44 -14.29
CA HIS A 256 11.94 -5.57 -13.98
C HIS A 256 12.69 -5.25 -12.69
N ILE A 257 12.42 -6.01 -11.62
CA ILE A 257 13.11 -5.85 -10.34
C ILE A 257 14.00 -7.06 -10.12
N PRO A 258 15.32 -6.90 -10.17
CA PRO A 258 16.28 -7.95 -9.90
C PRO A 258 16.16 -8.47 -8.46
N PHE A 259 16.48 -9.74 -8.26
CA PHE A 259 16.39 -10.37 -6.94
C PHE A 259 17.38 -9.78 -5.93
N ASP A 260 18.52 -9.30 -6.37
CA ASP A 260 19.54 -8.65 -5.53
C ASP A 260 19.10 -7.28 -4.99
N GLU A 261 18.12 -6.63 -5.64
CA GLU A 261 17.50 -5.38 -5.16
C GLU A 261 16.37 -5.62 -4.15
N ALA A 262 15.95 -6.88 -3.93
CA ALA A 262 14.90 -7.21 -2.99
C ALA A 262 15.36 -7.11 -1.53
N ASN A 263 14.46 -6.70 -0.63
CA ASN A 263 14.70 -6.78 0.81
C ASN A 263 14.50 -8.23 1.28
N ARG A 264 15.50 -8.80 1.94
CA ARG A 264 15.53 -10.20 2.38
C ARG A 264 15.75 -10.28 3.87
N VAL A 265 14.82 -10.92 4.57
CA VAL A 265 14.89 -11.09 6.02
C VAL A 265 14.54 -12.51 6.45
N GLU A 266 15.15 -12.95 7.53
CA GLU A 266 14.75 -14.15 8.26
C GLU A 266 14.06 -13.72 9.56
N TYR A 267 12.88 -14.25 9.77
CA TYR A 267 12.07 -14.03 10.97
C TYR A 267 11.95 -15.36 11.71
N SER A 268 12.55 -15.45 12.88
CA SER A 268 12.68 -16.70 13.61
C SER A 268 12.28 -16.57 15.08
N SER A 269 11.92 -17.69 15.67
CA SER A 269 11.79 -17.84 17.11
C SER A 269 12.34 -19.20 17.53
N GLY A 270 12.69 -19.34 18.81
CA GLY A 270 13.13 -20.63 19.36
C GLY A 270 12.10 -21.77 19.23
N ASP A 271 10.83 -21.43 19.04
CA ASP A 271 9.68 -22.35 19.07
C ASP A 271 8.99 -22.54 17.71
N ILE A 272 9.34 -21.76 16.71
CA ILE A 272 8.72 -21.78 15.38
C ILE A 272 9.82 -21.85 14.32
N ASP A 273 9.56 -22.63 13.27
CA ASP A 273 10.44 -22.66 12.10
C ASP A 273 10.67 -21.25 11.56
N ALA A 274 11.92 -20.93 11.25
CA ALA A 274 12.27 -19.65 10.71
C ALA A 274 11.55 -19.40 9.38
N ILE A 275 10.99 -18.22 9.21
CA ILE A 275 10.34 -17.77 7.97
C ILE A 275 11.32 -16.89 7.24
N GLN A 276 11.65 -17.24 6.01
CA GLN A 276 12.39 -16.40 5.10
C GLN A 276 11.42 -15.58 4.27
N ARG A 277 11.64 -14.27 4.22
CA ARG A 277 10.82 -13.33 3.46
C ARG A 277 11.66 -12.52 2.50
N VAL A 278 11.19 -12.45 1.26
CA VAL A 278 11.73 -11.61 0.22
C VAL A 278 10.68 -10.59 -0.17
N GLU A 279 11.00 -9.31 -0.11
CA GLU A 279 10.14 -8.21 -0.56
C GLU A 279 10.71 -7.52 -1.78
N PHE A 280 9.91 -7.45 -2.84
CA PHE A 280 10.16 -6.64 -4.02
C PHE A 280 9.30 -5.39 -3.95
N SER A 281 9.90 -4.22 -4.15
CA SER A 281 9.19 -2.94 -4.13
C SER A 281 9.28 -2.27 -5.49
N SER A 282 8.14 -1.96 -6.10
CA SER A 282 8.09 -1.14 -7.30
C SER A 282 8.35 0.33 -6.93
N GLN A 283 9.26 0.98 -7.63
CA GLN A 283 9.57 2.40 -7.45
C GLN A 283 8.71 3.31 -8.34
N ARG A 284 7.86 2.73 -9.20
CA ARG A 284 7.08 3.49 -10.19
C ARG A 284 5.79 4.02 -9.62
N ARG A 285 5.77 5.32 -9.59
CA ARG A 285 4.81 6.40 -9.81
C ARG A 285 3.40 6.37 -9.20
N MET A 286 2.97 7.55 -8.86
CA MET A 286 1.72 8.01 -8.27
C MET A 286 1.54 7.68 -6.78
N GLY A 287 2.62 7.73 -5.99
CA GLY A 287 2.51 7.72 -4.52
C GLY A 287 2.09 6.39 -3.90
N LYS A 288 1.93 5.33 -4.70
CA LYS A 288 1.58 3.99 -4.21
C LYS A 288 2.71 3.01 -4.57
N ASN A 289 3.63 2.80 -3.64
CA ASN A 289 4.62 1.74 -3.76
C ASN A 289 3.89 0.38 -3.72
N GLN A 290 3.82 -0.31 -4.85
CA GLN A 290 3.36 -1.70 -4.86
C GLN A 290 4.47 -2.59 -4.34
N ARG A 291 4.13 -3.53 -3.46
CA ARG A 291 5.08 -4.50 -2.92
C ARG A 291 4.57 -5.91 -3.14
N ILE A 292 5.47 -6.80 -3.53
CA ILE A 292 5.22 -8.24 -3.55
C ILE A 292 6.13 -8.85 -2.50
N SER A 293 5.57 -9.67 -1.64
CA SER A 293 6.33 -10.46 -0.68
C SER A 293 6.21 -11.94 -1.00
N LEU A 294 7.32 -12.64 -0.91
CA LEU A 294 7.40 -14.09 -0.95
C LEU A 294 7.83 -14.57 0.43
N GLN A 295 7.12 -15.52 1.01
CA GLN A 295 7.43 -16.12 2.30
C GLN A 295 7.59 -17.62 2.17
N LEU A 296 8.64 -18.15 2.77
CA LEU A 296 8.93 -19.58 2.84
C LEU A 296 9.36 -19.96 4.25
N PRO A 297 8.92 -21.11 4.79
CA PRO A 297 9.56 -21.72 5.94
C PRO A 297 11.01 -22.10 5.60
N LYS A 298 11.97 -21.81 6.49
CA LYS A 298 13.41 -22.05 6.24
C LYS A 298 13.75 -23.50 5.88
N HIS A 299 12.99 -24.45 6.37
CA HIS A 299 13.20 -25.89 6.14
C HIS A 299 12.23 -26.47 5.10
N SER A 300 11.54 -25.62 4.34
CA SER A 300 10.67 -26.10 3.28
C SER A 300 11.49 -26.55 2.07
N GLU A 301 11.30 -27.80 1.67
CA GLU A 301 11.87 -28.37 0.44
C GLU A 301 10.91 -28.22 -0.76
N SER A 302 9.76 -27.56 -0.56
CA SER A 302 8.71 -27.51 -1.57
C SER A 302 8.23 -26.10 -1.86
N ILE A 303 8.18 -25.74 -3.14
CA ILE A 303 7.58 -24.49 -3.63
C ILE A 303 6.07 -24.38 -3.27
N ARG A 304 5.43 -25.50 -2.87
CA ARG A 304 4.03 -25.51 -2.42
C ARG A 304 3.80 -24.76 -1.11
N ASP A 305 4.85 -24.57 -0.34
CA ASP A 305 4.81 -23.85 0.93
C ASP A 305 5.06 -22.34 0.74
N LEU A 306 5.34 -21.92 -0.50
CA LEU A 306 5.52 -20.52 -0.86
C LEU A 306 4.19 -19.76 -0.70
N ARG A 307 4.19 -18.75 0.14
CA ARG A 307 3.09 -17.78 0.26
C ARG A 307 3.48 -16.48 -0.43
N ALA A 308 2.64 -16.04 -1.35
CA ALA A 308 2.82 -14.77 -2.03
C ALA A 308 1.79 -13.76 -1.52
N GLY A 309 2.25 -12.61 -1.04
CA GLY A 309 1.41 -11.49 -0.61
C GLY A 309 1.55 -10.31 -1.56
N PHE A 310 0.42 -9.73 -1.96
CA PHE A 310 0.39 -8.47 -2.71
C PHE A 310 -0.04 -7.35 -1.77
N PHE A 311 0.80 -6.35 -1.62
CA PHE A 311 0.50 -5.19 -0.80
C PHE A 311 0.24 -3.97 -1.69
N GLN A 312 -0.97 -3.45 -1.61
CA GLN A 312 -1.23 -2.06 -1.98
C GLN A 312 -1.25 -1.26 -0.68
N PRO A 313 -0.46 -0.19 -0.53
CA PRO A 313 -0.58 0.66 0.64
C PRO A 313 -2.02 1.20 0.67
N SER A 314 -2.73 0.94 1.75
CA SER A 314 -4.00 1.59 2.04
C SER A 314 -3.76 3.09 2.06
N ASN A 315 -4.69 3.86 1.47
CA ASN A 315 -4.69 5.31 1.56
C ASN A 315 -4.67 5.71 3.05
N GLU A 316 -3.51 6.03 3.58
CA GLU A 316 -3.41 6.73 4.85
C GLU A 316 -3.98 8.13 4.61
N LYS A 317 -5.16 8.40 5.20
CA LYS A 317 -5.74 9.74 5.34
C LYS A 317 -5.03 10.47 6.47
#